data_5b853d35880917c2b586229d480a59cf
#
_entry.id   5b853d35880917c2b586229d480a59cf
#
_cell.length_a   1.000
_cell.length_b   1.000
_cell.length_c   1.000
_cell.angle_alpha   90.00
_cell.angle_beta   90.00
_cell.angle_gamma   90.00
#
_symmetry.space_group_name_H-M   'P 1'
#
loop_
_entity.id
_entity.type
_entity.pdbx_description
1 polymer ?
#
loop_
_entity_poly.entity_id
_entity_poly.type
_entity_poly.pdbx_seq_one_letter_code
_entity_poly.pdbx_strand_id
1 'polypeptide(L)'
;GVFSCFIWYLIDKDKSILILFYYALVLCFLALVIDGYIQYFTGVNLTGFKISGNRVSSFFGDELIMGSYLSRLFPLLFALFLIKKKQKYEIYFIGLLFILVDVLIFMSGERSAFFFLNLSTVFIIILIKEYQKFRLITFIIAITSVLILSLNSSKLTDRMFKGPAEQMGIIESSNEPV
;
A
#
# COMPACT_ATOMS: atom_id res chain seq x y z
N GLY A 1 5.44 -26.01 0.48
CA GLY A 1 5.81 -27.20 1.21
C GLY A 1 4.89 -27.55 2.38
N VAL A 2 5.41 -28.19 3.43
CA VAL A 2 4.65 -28.69 4.60
C VAL A 2 3.80 -27.60 5.26
N PHE A 3 4.32 -26.40 5.40
CA PHE A 3 3.60 -25.26 5.99
C PHE A 3 2.33 -24.89 5.20
N SER A 4 2.40 -24.92 3.88
CA SER A 4 1.24 -24.60 3.02
C SER A 4 0.16 -25.69 3.13
N CYS A 5 0.56 -26.97 3.22
CA CYS A 5 -0.37 -28.08 3.44
C CYS A 5 -1.04 -28.00 4.82
N PHE A 6 -0.30 -27.57 5.85
CA PHE A 6 -0.84 -27.39 7.20
C PHE A 6 -1.85 -26.23 7.25
N ILE A 7 -1.55 -25.11 6.60
CA ILE A 7 -2.51 -23.98 6.49
C ILE A 7 -3.76 -24.42 5.73
N TRP A 8 -3.61 -25.14 4.62
CA TRP A 8 -4.75 -25.64 3.87
C TRP A 8 -5.63 -26.57 4.72
N TYR A 9 -5.01 -27.53 5.41
CA TYR A 9 -5.72 -28.43 6.34
C TYR A 9 -6.49 -27.66 7.41
N LEU A 10 -5.90 -26.62 8.02
CA LEU A 10 -6.57 -25.78 9.02
C LEU A 10 -7.78 -25.04 8.44
N ILE A 11 -7.64 -24.46 7.25
CA ILE A 11 -8.72 -23.73 6.57
C ILE A 11 -9.85 -24.65 6.16
N ASP A 12 -9.54 -25.88 5.72
CA ASP A 12 -10.54 -26.88 5.35
C ASP A 12 -11.36 -27.34 6.58
N LYS A 13 -10.68 -27.49 7.72
CA LYS A 13 -11.29 -27.87 8.98
C LYS A 13 -12.18 -26.77 9.60
N ASP A 14 -11.72 -25.50 9.54
CA ASP A 14 -12.44 -24.38 10.13
C ASP A 14 -12.27 -23.10 9.29
N LYS A 15 -13.31 -22.76 8.55
CA LYS A 15 -13.36 -21.55 7.72
C LYS A 15 -13.34 -20.23 8.54
N SER A 16 -13.60 -20.29 9.85
CA SER A 16 -13.55 -19.10 10.72
C SER A 16 -12.14 -18.54 10.83
N ILE A 17 -11.12 -19.36 10.60
CA ILE A 17 -9.71 -18.95 10.55
C ILE A 17 -9.48 -17.86 9.50
N LEU A 18 -10.14 -17.93 8.35
CA LEU A 18 -10.03 -16.89 7.31
C LEU A 18 -10.57 -15.54 7.79
N ILE A 19 -11.64 -15.57 8.58
CA ILE A 19 -12.22 -14.34 9.14
C ILE A 19 -11.31 -13.75 10.20
N LEU A 20 -10.74 -14.59 11.07
CA LEU A 20 -9.74 -14.16 12.07
C LEU A 20 -8.51 -13.56 11.37
N PHE A 21 -8.02 -14.21 10.32
CA PHE A 21 -6.88 -13.73 9.55
C PHE A 21 -7.19 -12.40 8.85
N TYR A 22 -8.41 -12.23 8.33
CA TYR A 22 -8.86 -10.96 7.78
C TYR A 22 -8.76 -9.82 8.80
N TYR A 23 -9.29 -10.01 10.01
CA TYR A 23 -9.23 -8.98 11.06
C TYR A 23 -7.80 -8.71 11.53
N ALA A 24 -6.96 -9.74 11.68
CA ALA A 24 -5.56 -9.59 12.02
C ALA A 24 -4.80 -8.77 10.94
N LEU A 25 -5.08 -9.04 9.68
CA LEU A 25 -4.45 -8.31 8.57
C LEU A 25 -4.95 -6.85 8.51
N VAL A 26 -6.25 -6.61 8.70
CA VAL A 26 -6.81 -5.25 8.80
C VAL A 26 -6.16 -4.48 9.94
N LEU A 27 -5.99 -5.10 11.11
CA LEU A 27 -5.34 -4.47 12.27
C LEU A 27 -3.88 -4.12 11.96
N CYS A 28 -3.16 -5.03 11.30
CA CYS A 28 -1.77 -4.79 10.88
C CYS A 28 -1.67 -3.61 9.89
N PHE A 29 -2.55 -3.55 8.90
CA PHE A 29 -2.60 -2.44 7.95
C PHE A 29 -2.94 -1.11 8.64
N LEU A 30 -3.90 -1.12 9.57
CA LEU A 30 -4.26 0.07 10.35
C LEU A 30 -3.09 0.57 11.19
N ALA A 31 -2.39 -0.33 11.88
CA ALA A 31 -1.23 0.03 12.69
C ALA A 31 -0.13 0.68 11.84
N LEU A 32 0.20 0.09 10.68
CA LEU A 32 1.18 0.63 9.75
C LEU A 32 0.74 1.97 9.15
N VAL A 33 -0.55 2.11 8.81
CA VAL A 33 -1.11 3.35 8.28
C VAL A 33 -1.03 4.45 9.33
N ILE A 34 -1.50 4.22 10.54
CA ILE A 34 -1.50 5.22 11.62
C ILE A 34 -0.06 5.66 11.91
N ASP A 35 0.84 4.73 12.15
CA ASP A 35 2.24 5.02 12.47
C ASP A 35 2.97 5.70 11.31
N GLY A 36 2.74 5.25 10.07
CA GLY A 36 3.33 5.85 8.89
C GLY A 36 2.88 7.29 8.65
N TYR A 37 1.61 7.60 8.86
CA TYR A 37 1.13 8.99 8.79
C TYR A 37 1.64 9.85 9.94
N ILE A 38 1.72 9.33 11.16
CA ILE A 38 2.36 10.02 12.28
C ILE A 38 3.81 10.36 11.91
N GLN A 39 4.58 9.37 11.42
CA GLN A 39 5.96 9.58 10.98
C GLN A 39 6.07 10.65 9.89
N TYR A 40 5.15 10.65 8.92
CA TYR A 40 5.15 11.66 7.85
C TYR A 40 4.95 13.09 8.38
N PHE A 41 4.01 13.29 9.30
CA PHE A 41 3.69 14.63 9.82
C PHE A 41 4.62 15.10 10.92
N THR A 42 5.13 14.21 11.76
CA THR A 42 5.97 14.57 12.92
C THR A 42 7.46 14.41 12.68
N GLY A 43 7.83 13.68 11.61
CA GLY A 43 9.21 13.32 11.30
C GLY A 43 9.74 12.10 12.06
N VAL A 44 8.96 11.58 13.04
CA VAL A 44 9.36 10.45 13.90
C VAL A 44 8.17 9.51 14.07
N ASN A 45 8.39 8.20 13.98
CA ASN A 45 7.35 7.22 14.23
C ASN A 45 7.12 6.96 15.73
N LEU A 46 6.12 6.16 16.08
CA LEU A 46 5.80 5.82 17.48
C LEU A 46 6.92 5.09 18.22
N THR A 47 7.83 4.44 17.52
CA THR A 47 8.99 3.73 18.09
C THR A 47 10.26 4.59 18.13
N GLY A 48 10.22 5.85 17.69
CA GLY A 48 11.33 6.79 17.77
C GLY A 48 12.23 6.84 16.51
N PHE A 49 11.94 6.07 15.47
CA PHE A 49 12.68 6.15 14.22
C PHE A 49 12.33 7.39 13.41
N LYS A 50 13.35 8.10 12.95
CA LYS A 50 13.20 9.30 12.11
C LYS A 50 12.97 8.93 10.65
N ILE A 51 12.33 9.83 9.91
CA ILE A 51 12.24 9.73 8.45
C ILE A 51 13.65 9.68 7.85
N SER A 52 13.94 8.67 7.04
CA SER A 52 15.20 8.51 6.31
C SER A 52 15.03 8.93 4.85
N GLY A 53 15.75 9.96 4.39
CA GLY A 53 15.74 10.41 3.00
C GLY A 53 14.34 10.76 2.45
N ASN A 54 13.48 11.35 3.28
CA ASN A 54 12.07 11.66 2.98
C ASN A 54 11.19 10.43 2.69
N ARG A 55 11.58 9.27 3.19
CA ARG A 55 10.83 8.01 3.05
C ARG A 55 10.22 7.63 4.38
N VAL A 56 8.93 7.32 4.34
CA VAL A 56 8.21 6.77 5.49
C VAL A 56 8.50 5.27 5.56
N SER A 57 8.90 4.79 6.73
CA SER A 57 9.21 3.37 7.00
C SER A 57 8.31 2.75 8.05
N SER A 58 7.58 3.57 8.82
CA SER A 58 6.74 3.14 9.94
C SER A 58 7.52 2.23 10.90
N PHE A 59 6.94 1.15 11.40
CA PHE A 59 7.58 0.22 12.33
C PHE A 59 8.79 -0.55 11.76
N PHE A 60 9.08 -0.45 10.48
CA PHE A 60 10.26 -1.09 9.86
C PHE A 60 11.57 -0.35 10.14
N GLY A 61 11.52 0.84 10.76
CA GLY A 61 12.71 1.59 11.17
C GLY A 61 13.61 1.93 9.98
N ASP A 62 14.88 1.49 10.05
CA ASP A 62 15.86 1.74 9.00
C ASP A 62 15.66 0.89 7.73
N GLU A 63 14.87 -0.19 7.84
CA GLU A 63 14.51 -1.02 6.69
C GLU A 63 13.37 -0.38 5.90
N LEU A 64 13.69 0.12 4.73
CA LEU A 64 12.75 0.85 3.87
C LEU A 64 11.92 -0.11 2.99
N ILE A 65 11.24 -1.09 3.63
CA ILE A 65 10.49 -2.18 2.96
C ILE A 65 8.97 -2.12 3.21
N MET A 66 8.48 -1.10 3.91
CA MET A 66 7.08 -0.97 4.27
C MET A 66 6.15 -1.01 3.05
N GLY A 67 6.51 -0.28 1.98
CA GLY A 67 5.72 -0.27 0.74
C GLY A 67 5.64 -1.65 0.10
N SER A 68 6.75 -2.37 0.03
CA SER A 68 6.80 -3.74 -0.49
C SER A 68 5.97 -4.71 0.33
N TYR A 69 5.98 -4.57 1.65
CA TYR A 69 5.15 -5.37 2.55
C TYR A 69 3.65 -5.14 2.29
N LEU A 70 3.22 -3.88 2.29
CA LEU A 70 1.82 -3.52 2.07
C LEU A 70 1.34 -3.90 0.67
N SER A 71 2.13 -3.65 -0.37
CA SER A 71 1.73 -3.93 -1.77
C SER A 71 1.55 -5.42 -2.05
N ARG A 72 2.34 -6.30 -1.41
CA ARG A 72 2.21 -7.76 -1.55
C ARG A 72 0.99 -8.32 -0.81
N LEU A 73 0.67 -7.78 0.37
CA LEU A 73 -0.45 -8.25 1.18
C LEU A 73 -1.79 -7.60 0.79
N PHE A 74 -1.75 -6.51 0.04
CA PHE A 74 -2.95 -5.79 -0.40
C PHE A 74 -3.95 -6.66 -1.21
N PRO A 75 -3.53 -7.42 -2.24
CA PRO A 75 -4.45 -8.31 -2.96
C PRO A 75 -5.04 -9.39 -2.05
N LEU A 76 -4.26 -9.88 -1.09
CA LEU A 76 -4.73 -10.87 -0.11
C LEU A 76 -5.80 -10.27 0.82
N LEU A 77 -5.57 -9.05 1.33
CA LEU A 77 -6.56 -8.33 2.14
C LEU A 77 -7.88 -8.15 1.36
N PHE A 78 -7.79 -7.80 0.08
CA PHE A 78 -8.97 -7.65 -0.77
C PHE A 78 -9.68 -8.99 -1.01
N ALA A 79 -8.95 -10.08 -1.25
CA ALA A 79 -9.51 -11.42 -1.42
C ALA A 79 -10.25 -11.88 -0.15
N LEU A 80 -9.66 -11.68 1.02
CA LEU A 80 -10.29 -12.00 2.30
C LEU A 80 -11.56 -11.16 2.55
N PHE A 81 -11.53 -9.88 2.19
CA PHE A 81 -12.72 -9.02 2.22
C PHE A 81 -13.85 -9.56 1.34
N LEU A 82 -13.54 -10.15 0.18
CA LEU A 82 -14.55 -10.74 -0.71
C LEU A 82 -15.22 -11.99 -0.12
N ILE A 83 -14.46 -12.80 0.62
CA ILE A 83 -14.97 -14.07 1.22
C ILE A 83 -15.90 -13.79 2.39
N LYS A 84 -15.68 -12.70 3.13
CA LYS A 84 -16.46 -12.37 4.32
C LYS A 84 -17.88 -11.90 3.97
N LYS A 85 -18.87 -12.27 4.81
CA LYS A 85 -20.22 -11.71 4.74
C LYS A 85 -20.18 -10.22 5.11
N LYS A 86 -20.61 -9.36 4.18
CA LYS A 86 -20.35 -7.92 4.20
C LYS A 86 -21.46 -7.15 4.91
N GLN A 87 -21.07 -6.17 5.73
CA GLN A 87 -21.96 -5.12 6.25
C GLN A 87 -21.70 -3.83 5.44
N LYS A 88 -22.72 -3.00 5.25
CA LYS A 88 -22.61 -1.76 4.44
C LYS A 88 -21.49 -0.85 4.93
N TYR A 89 -21.31 -0.70 6.23
CA TYR A 89 -20.28 0.16 6.81
C TYR A 89 -18.86 -0.34 6.57
N GLU A 90 -18.67 -1.66 6.53
CA GLU A 90 -17.34 -2.26 6.27
C GLU A 90 -16.81 -1.93 4.88
N ILE A 91 -17.69 -1.77 3.89
CA ILE A 91 -17.30 -1.41 2.53
C ILE A 91 -16.64 -0.02 2.52
N TYR A 92 -17.24 0.95 3.18
CA TYR A 92 -16.67 2.31 3.26
C TYR A 92 -15.38 2.34 4.05
N PHE A 93 -15.31 1.61 5.17
CA PHE A 93 -14.11 1.49 5.99
C PHE A 93 -12.94 0.89 5.21
N ILE A 94 -13.17 -0.24 4.51
CA ILE A 94 -12.14 -0.87 3.68
C ILE A 94 -11.75 0.02 2.49
N GLY A 95 -12.70 0.73 1.90
CA GLY A 95 -12.40 1.70 0.85
C GLY A 95 -11.49 2.83 1.31
N LEU A 96 -11.77 3.38 2.49
CA LEU A 96 -10.90 4.38 3.12
C LEU A 96 -9.51 3.82 3.42
N LEU A 97 -9.45 2.62 4.00
CA LEU A 97 -8.17 1.95 4.28
C LEU A 97 -7.36 1.76 3.00
N PHE A 98 -7.99 1.35 1.89
CA PHE A 98 -7.31 1.20 0.61
C PHE A 98 -6.71 2.52 0.10
N ILE A 99 -7.47 3.62 0.17
CA ILE A 99 -6.97 4.94 -0.23
C ILE A 99 -5.76 5.34 0.63
N LEU A 100 -5.85 5.16 1.94
CA LEU A 100 -4.77 5.49 2.86
C LEU A 100 -3.50 4.64 2.62
N VAL A 101 -3.67 3.35 2.33
CA VAL A 101 -2.55 2.45 1.99
C VAL A 101 -1.90 2.85 0.67
N ASP A 102 -2.68 3.15 -0.37
CA ASP A 102 -2.17 3.56 -1.67
C ASP A 102 -1.28 4.82 -1.54
N VAL A 103 -1.76 5.81 -0.79
CA VAL A 103 -1.01 7.05 -0.50
C VAL A 103 0.23 6.77 0.34
N LEU A 104 0.13 5.92 1.36
CA LEU A 104 1.26 5.58 2.23
C LEU A 104 2.37 4.84 1.46
N ILE A 105 2.02 3.95 0.53
CA ILE A 105 3.00 3.28 -0.34
C ILE A 105 3.72 4.29 -1.24
N PHE A 106 3.03 5.32 -1.73
CA PHE A 106 3.69 6.43 -2.44
C PHE A 106 4.67 7.18 -1.54
N MET A 107 4.28 7.49 -0.29
CA MET A 107 5.14 8.16 0.70
C MET A 107 6.35 7.32 1.12
N SER A 108 6.28 5.98 1.03
CA SER A 108 7.43 5.11 1.29
C SER A 108 8.55 5.29 0.26
N GLY A 109 8.26 5.88 -0.91
CA GLY A 109 9.23 6.09 -1.98
C GLY A 109 9.72 4.81 -2.63
N GLU A 110 8.99 3.70 -2.50
CA GLU A 110 9.30 2.41 -3.12
C GLU A 110 8.62 2.28 -4.49
N ARG A 111 9.37 2.56 -5.55
CA ARG A 111 8.86 2.57 -6.94
C ARG A 111 8.20 1.27 -7.36
N SER A 112 8.87 0.14 -7.10
CA SER A 112 8.36 -1.20 -7.44
C SER A 112 7.09 -1.54 -6.67
N ALA A 113 7.03 -1.21 -5.37
CA ALA A 113 5.85 -1.43 -4.55
C ALA A 113 4.64 -0.65 -5.08
N PHE A 114 4.84 0.63 -5.42
CA PHE A 114 3.80 1.47 -6.00
C PHE A 114 3.33 0.95 -7.36
N PHE A 115 4.26 0.53 -8.23
CA PHE A 115 3.92 -0.08 -9.51
C PHE A 115 3.09 -1.36 -9.34
N PHE A 116 3.53 -2.31 -8.48
CA PHE A 116 2.82 -3.57 -8.27
C PHE A 116 1.45 -3.38 -7.60
N LEU A 117 1.33 -2.41 -6.71
CA LEU A 117 0.03 -2.06 -6.11
C LEU A 117 -0.95 -1.58 -7.17
N ASN A 118 -0.56 -0.64 -8.03
CA ASN A 118 -1.39 -0.11 -9.09
C ASN A 118 -1.76 -1.20 -10.11
N LEU A 119 -0.79 -2.03 -10.50
CA LEU A 119 -1.01 -3.16 -11.41
C LEU A 119 -2.02 -4.15 -10.81
N SER A 120 -1.84 -4.55 -9.55
CA SER A 120 -2.79 -5.45 -8.87
C SER A 120 -4.18 -4.86 -8.75
N THR A 121 -4.28 -3.55 -8.50
CA THR A 121 -5.56 -2.82 -8.45
C THR A 121 -6.27 -2.83 -9.80
N VAL A 122 -5.55 -2.62 -10.90
CA VAL A 122 -6.10 -2.70 -12.26
C VAL A 122 -6.62 -4.12 -12.53
N PHE A 123 -5.84 -5.15 -12.19
CA PHE A 123 -6.31 -6.54 -12.33
C PHE A 123 -7.56 -6.83 -11.51
N ILE A 124 -7.62 -6.35 -10.26
CA ILE A 124 -8.82 -6.50 -9.41
C ILE A 124 -10.03 -5.83 -10.07
N ILE A 125 -9.89 -4.63 -10.61
CA ILE A 125 -10.99 -3.89 -11.28
C ILE A 125 -11.47 -4.65 -12.52
N ILE A 126 -10.57 -5.24 -13.31
CA ILE A 126 -10.92 -5.98 -14.53
C ILE A 126 -11.60 -7.31 -14.22
N LEU A 127 -11.05 -8.07 -13.26
CA LEU A 127 -11.47 -9.45 -12.98
C LEU A 127 -12.70 -9.53 -12.07
N ILE A 128 -12.91 -8.58 -11.15
CA ILE A 128 -13.93 -8.65 -10.11
C ILE A 128 -15.05 -7.64 -10.38
N LYS A 129 -16.05 -8.06 -11.16
CA LYS A 129 -17.17 -7.20 -11.59
C LYS A 129 -18.04 -6.71 -10.44
N GLU A 130 -18.21 -7.50 -9.37
CA GLU A 130 -19.10 -7.19 -8.25
C GLU A 130 -18.74 -5.86 -7.54
N TYR A 131 -17.44 -5.55 -7.41
CA TYR A 131 -16.94 -4.34 -6.74
C TYR A 131 -16.19 -3.39 -7.67
N GLN A 132 -16.33 -3.58 -8.98
CA GLN A 132 -15.60 -2.83 -9.99
C GLN A 132 -15.78 -1.30 -9.82
N LYS A 133 -17.01 -0.83 -9.73
CA LYS A 133 -17.32 0.60 -9.55
C LYS A 133 -16.73 1.16 -8.25
N PHE A 134 -16.90 0.42 -7.15
CA PHE A 134 -16.37 0.81 -5.85
C PHE A 134 -14.84 0.91 -5.90
N ARG A 135 -14.16 -0.11 -6.44
CA ARG A 135 -12.70 -0.13 -6.51
C ARG A 135 -12.16 0.93 -7.48
N LEU A 136 -12.88 1.19 -8.58
CA LEU A 136 -12.52 2.26 -9.50
C LEU A 136 -12.58 3.64 -8.82
N ILE A 137 -13.63 3.91 -8.06
CA ILE A 137 -13.77 5.18 -7.33
C ILE A 137 -12.65 5.35 -6.30
N THR A 138 -12.38 4.32 -5.47
CA THR A 138 -11.29 4.38 -4.48
C THR A 138 -9.94 4.56 -5.14
N PHE A 139 -9.71 3.95 -6.29
CA PHE A 139 -8.48 4.08 -7.06
C PHE A 139 -8.31 5.50 -7.63
N ILE A 140 -9.36 6.08 -8.20
CA ILE A 140 -9.32 7.46 -8.70
C ILE A 140 -9.00 8.44 -7.56
N ILE A 141 -9.65 8.28 -6.40
CA ILE A 141 -9.38 9.12 -5.22
C ILE A 141 -7.93 8.97 -4.76
N ALA A 142 -7.41 7.73 -4.71
CA ALA A 142 -6.02 7.47 -4.32
C ALA A 142 -5.02 8.14 -5.28
N ILE A 143 -5.20 7.96 -6.58
CA ILE A 143 -4.34 8.61 -7.60
C ILE A 143 -4.43 10.13 -7.51
N THR A 144 -5.62 10.70 -7.34
CA THR A 144 -5.77 12.14 -7.16
C THR A 144 -5.03 12.65 -5.91
N SER A 145 -5.12 11.91 -4.80
CA SER A 145 -4.39 12.25 -3.57
C SER A 145 -2.87 12.17 -3.76
N VAL A 146 -2.39 11.16 -4.47
CA VAL A 146 -0.97 11.01 -4.82
C VAL A 146 -0.50 12.16 -5.71
N LEU A 147 -1.30 12.59 -6.70
CA LEU A 147 -0.97 13.74 -7.55
C LEU A 147 -0.87 15.04 -6.73
N ILE A 148 -1.80 15.28 -5.81
CA ILE A 148 -1.74 16.45 -4.92
C ILE A 148 -0.48 16.44 -4.06
N LEU A 149 -0.11 15.28 -3.49
CA LEU A 149 1.13 15.14 -2.72
C LEU A 149 2.38 15.32 -3.58
N SER A 150 2.36 14.80 -4.80
CA SER A 150 3.44 14.96 -5.77
C SER A 150 3.70 16.44 -6.10
N LEU A 151 2.66 17.25 -6.26
CA LEU A 151 2.77 18.68 -6.50
C LEU A 151 3.36 19.44 -5.30
N ASN A 152 3.09 18.97 -4.08
CA ASN A 152 3.57 19.61 -2.85
C ASN A 152 4.96 19.14 -2.40
N SER A 153 5.47 18.03 -2.92
CA SER A 153 6.76 17.43 -2.52
C SER A 153 7.62 17.10 -3.72
N SER A 154 8.46 18.09 -4.12
CA SER A 154 9.41 17.92 -5.24
C SER A 154 10.33 16.70 -5.05
N LYS A 155 10.82 16.47 -3.83
CA LYS A 155 11.75 15.36 -3.52
C LYS A 155 11.14 13.96 -3.73
N LEU A 156 9.87 13.77 -3.36
CA LEU A 156 9.15 12.50 -3.62
C LEU A 156 8.90 12.31 -5.11
N THR A 157 8.51 13.40 -5.79
CA THR A 157 8.27 13.41 -7.25
C THR A 157 9.52 13.07 -8.03
N ASP A 158 10.64 13.72 -7.71
CA ASP A 158 11.93 13.47 -8.36
C ASP A 158 12.35 12.01 -8.17
N ARG A 159 12.18 11.47 -6.96
CA ARG A 159 12.50 10.08 -6.67
C ARG A 159 11.59 9.10 -7.41
N MET A 160 10.28 9.33 -7.42
CA MET A 160 9.31 8.38 -7.95
C MET A 160 9.24 8.40 -9.49
N PHE A 161 9.42 9.57 -10.11
CA PHE A 161 9.20 9.77 -11.54
C PHE A 161 10.46 10.19 -12.32
N LYS A 162 11.20 11.21 -11.87
CA LYS A 162 12.38 11.69 -12.62
C LYS A 162 13.51 10.67 -12.62
N GLY A 163 13.87 10.11 -11.47
CA GLY A 163 14.95 9.14 -11.39
C GLY A 163 14.79 7.93 -12.32
N PRO A 164 13.60 7.29 -12.44
CA PRO A 164 13.36 6.27 -13.45
C PRO A 164 13.43 6.79 -14.88
N ALA A 165 12.91 8.00 -15.16
CA ALA A 165 12.94 8.59 -16.49
C ALA A 165 14.37 8.88 -16.97
N GLU A 166 15.24 9.35 -16.07
CA GLU A 166 16.67 9.52 -16.32
C GLU A 166 17.38 8.16 -16.56
N GLN A 167 17.08 7.15 -15.73
CA GLN A 167 17.63 5.79 -15.90
C GLN A 167 17.22 5.13 -17.21
N MET A 168 16.01 5.45 -17.72
CA MET A 168 15.53 4.97 -19.02
C MET A 168 15.98 5.84 -20.21
N GLY A 169 16.74 6.91 -19.97
CA GLY A 169 17.20 7.83 -21.02
C GLY A 169 16.09 8.67 -21.66
N ILE A 170 14.95 8.80 -20.99
CA ILE A 170 13.81 9.62 -21.49
C ILE A 170 14.03 11.10 -21.21
N ILE A 171 14.78 11.42 -20.15
CA ILE A 171 15.15 12.79 -19.75
C ILE A 171 16.67 12.83 -19.61
N GLU A 172 17.31 13.85 -20.15
CA GLU A 172 18.75 14.07 -19.94
C GLU A 172 19.03 14.28 -18.45
N SER A 173 20.06 13.59 -17.94
CA SER A 173 20.51 13.78 -16.56
C SER A 173 20.98 15.22 -16.40
N SER A 174 20.38 15.98 -15.49
CA SER A 174 20.84 17.30 -15.08
C SER A 174 22.11 17.19 -14.20
N ASN A 175 23.14 16.51 -14.71
CA ASN A 175 24.47 16.56 -14.12
C ASN A 175 25.11 17.85 -14.59
N GLU A 176 24.88 18.97 -13.90
CA GLU A 176 25.83 20.05 -13.89
C GLU A 176 27.12 19.52 -13.24
N PRO A 177 28.26 19.59 -13.94
CA PRO A 177 29.55 19.27 -13.33
C PRO A 177 29.85 20.35 -12.27
N VAL A 178 30.11 19.90 -11.05
CA VAL A 178 30.71 20.72 -9.99
C VAL A 178 32.16 20.97 -10.30
#